data_43b3125cf78bc5c58beb4e43f825c7c1
#
_entry.id   43b3125cf78bc5c58beb4e43f825c7c1
#
_cell.length_a   1.000
_cell.length_b   1.000
_cell.length_c   1.000
_cell.angle_alpha   90.00
_cell.angle_beta   90.00
_cell.angle_gamma   90.00
#
_symmetry.space_group_name_H-M   'P 1'
#
loop_
_entity.id
_entity.type
_entity.pdbx_description
1 polymer ?
#
loop_
_entity_poly.entity_id
_entity_poly.type
_entity_poly.pdbx_seq_one_letter_code
_entity_poly.pdbx_strand_id
1 'polypeptide(L)'
;XLDLSYNKIEYYDDTPKFYQVVEKLNLSHNALLGPPYWIWAEKLKNLKEINLSCNNYITQLFTNGYFEELLEYXTLXTHITAYNCNLNKKYIKLLXTLPSVKSICLGTSELSNSXFANYIEEFPCAGLDKCTEVEQLNLINIGIFNXTSDISIYKQLREIDLSLNGXSALPDEFCLLKNLEVCILSLNNLLYLPETFNKLE
;
A
#
# COMPACT_ATOMS: atom_id res chain seq x y z
N UNK A 1 15.16 2.34 -13.78
CA UNK A 1 14.97 2.74 -12.97
C UNK A 1 15.27 4.07 -12.99
N LEU A 2 14.62 4.63 -12.59
CA LEU A 2 14.81 6.08 -12.42
C LEU A 2 14.63 6.45 -10.97
N ASP A 3 15.65 7.00 -10.38
CA ASP A 3 15.62 7.37 -8.96
C ASP A 3 15.68 8.88 -8.82
N LEU A 4 14.56 9.49 -8.45
CA LEU A 4 14.46 10.93 -8.20
C LEU A 4 14.20 11.22 -6.71
N SER A 5 14.52 10.27 -5.83
CA SER A 5 14.28 10.45 -4.41
C SER A 5 15.15 11.56 -3.82
N TYR A 6 14.69 12.06 -2.67
CA TYR A 6 15.41 13.10 -1.91
C TYR A 6 15.64 14.36 -2.74
N ASN A 7 14.56 14.84 -3.34
CA ASN A 7 14.53 16.11 -4.03
C ASN A 7 13.41 16.97 -3.46
N LYS A 8 12.97 17.97 -4.19
CA LYS A 8 11.94 18.89 -3.72
C LYS A 8 10.79 18.99 -4.71
N ILE A 9 10.53 17.91 -5.42
CA ILE A 9 9.50 17.88 -6.46
C ILE A 9 8.12 18.02 -5.83
N GLU A 10 7.33 18.97 -6.33
CA GLU A 10 5.98 19.20 -5.82
C GLU A 10 4.90 18.61 -6.72
N TYR A 11 5.04 18.73 -8.04
CA TYR A 11 4.13 18.07 -8.96
C TYR A 11 4.65 18.25 -10.40
N TYR A 12 4.05 17.47 -11.30
CA TYR A 12 4.33 17.56 -12.72
C TYR A 12 3.03 17.73 -13.49
N ASP A 13 3.05 18.63 -14.46
CA ASP A 13 1.92 18.78 -15.38
C ASP A 13 2.05 17.90 -16.60
N ASP A 14 3.27 17.66 -17.06
CA ASP A 14 3.52 16.97 -18.32
C ASP A 14 4.30 15.68 -18.06
N THR A 15 4.00 14.66 -18.85
CA THR A 15 4.74 13.42 -18.80
C THR A 15 6.03 13.56 -19.59
N PRO A 16 7.18 13.43 -18.97
CA PRO A 16 8.43 13.45 -19.73
C PRO A 16 8.48 12.27 -20.71
N LYS A 17 9.03 12.52 -21.88
CA LYS A 17 9.03 11.49 -22.91
C LYS A 17 9.85 10.27 -22.53
N PHE A 18 10.96 10.45 -21.82
CA PHE A 18 11.81 9.33 -21.47
C PHE A 18 11.17 8.39 -20.44
N TYR A 19 10.09 8.83 -19.79
CA TYR A 19 9.43 7.97 -18.82
C TYR A 19 8.73 6.79 -19.46
N GLN A 20 8.51 6.83 -20.76
CA GLN A 20 7.79 5.76 -21.42
C GLN A 20 8.49 4.41 -21.31
N VAL A 21 9.81 4.40 -21.10
CA VAL A 21 10.54 3.14 -20.98
C VAL A 21 10.85 2.77 -19.54
N VAL A 22 10.46 3.59 -18.57
CA VAL A 22 10.80 3.35 -17.19
C VAL A 22 9.90 2.27 -16.61
N GLU A 23 10.52 1.28 -15.96
CA GLU A 23 9.78 0.23 -15.26
C GLU A 23 9.72 0.45 -13.76
N LYS A 24 10.72 1.09 -13.19
CA LYS A 24 10.76 1.36 -11.75
C LYS A 24 11.04 2.83 -11.53
N LEU A 25 10.21 3.47 -10.73
CA LEU A 25 10.31 4.91 -10.48
C LEU A 25 10.31 5.16 -8.98
N ASN A 26 11.34 5.84 -8.49
CA ASN A 26 11.43 6.21 -7.10
C ASN A 26 11.29 7.73 -6.96
N LEU A 27 10.15 8.15 -6.42
CA LEU A 27 9.88 9.57 -6.13
C LEU A 27 9.79 9.82 -4.62
N SER A 28 10.32 8.92 -3.80
CA SER A 28 10.21 9.06 -2.36
C SER A 28 10.99 10.29 -1.88
N HIS A 29 10.61 10.77 -0.69
CA HIS A 29 11.29 11.89 -0.05
C HIS A 29 11.33 13.12 -0.95
N ASN A 30 10.17 13.50 -1.43
CA ASN A 30 9.98 14.72 -2.19
C ASN A 30 8.88 15.54 -1.51
N ALA A 31 8.34 16.50 -2.22
CA ALA A 31 7.29 17.36 -1.69
C ALA A 31 6.02 17.29 -2.53
N LEU A 32 5.73 16.09 -3.06
CA LEU A 32 4.57 15.92 -3.92
C LEU A 32 3.29 16.26 -3.19
N LEU A 33 2.42 17.00 -3.86
CA LEU A 33 1.11 17.37 -3.34
C LEU A 33 0.01 16.45 -3.86
N GLY A 34 0.36 15.51 -4.72
CA GLY A 34 -0.51 14.49 -5.25
C GLY A 34 0.31 13.52 -6.07
N PRO A 35 -0.19 12.32 -6.33
CA PRO A 35 0.54 11.42 -7.23
C PRO A 35 0.56 12.06 -8.61
N PRO A 36 1.69 12.03 -9.30
CA PRO A 36 1.69 12.54 -10.67
C PRO A 36 0.65 11.78 -11.50
N TYR A 37 -0.19 12.50 -12.22
CA TYR A 37 -1.28 11.84 -12.93
C TYR A 37 -0.79 10.85 -13.98
N TRP A 38 0.38 11.09 -14.53
CA TRP A 38 0.91 10.22 -15.57
C TRP A 38 1.30 8.83 -15.05
N ILE A 39 1.37 8.66 -13.74
CA ILE A 39 1.62 7.33 -13.17
C ILE A 39 0.50 6.37 -13.52
N TRP A 40 -0.72 6.88 -13.51
CA TRP A 40 -1.90 6.05 -13.74
C TRP A 40 -2.34 6.05 -15.19
N ALA A 41 -1.67 6.86 -16.02
CA ALA A 41 -2.11 7.03 -17.39
C ALA A 41 -1.52 5.95 -18.29
N GLU A 42 -2.19 5.75 -19.40
CA GLU A 42 -1.74 4.80 -20.41
C GLU A 42 -0.35 5.14 -20.94
N LYS A 43 0.07 6.38 -20.78
CA LYS A 43 1.36 6.81 -21.28
C LYS A 43 2.55 6.09 -20.64
N LEU A 44 2.39 5.59 -19.42
CA LEU A 44 3.46 4.86 -18.77
C LEU A 44 3.21 3.37 -18.86
N LYS A 45 3.27 2.88 -20.07
CA LYS A 45 2.92 1.48 -20.33
C LYS A 45 3.85 0.48 -19.68
N ASN A 46 5.06 0.88 -19.37
CA ASN A 46 6.05 -0.05 -18.83
C ASN A 46 6.27 0.09 -17.34
N LEU A 47 5.59 1.01 -16.69
CA LEU A 47 5.82 1.22 -15.25
C LEU A 47 5.25 0.07 -14.45
N LYS A 48 6.09 -0.59 -13.66
CA LYS A 48 5.70 -1.71 -12.84
C LYS A 48 5.86 -1.44 -11.36
N GLU A 49 6.79 -0.58 -10.96
CA GLU A 49 7.04 -0.32 -9.56
C GLU A 49 7.16 1.16 -9.32
N ILE A 50 6.51 1.65 -8.27
CA ILE A 50 6.62 3.03 -7.89
C ILE A 50 6.78 3.15 -6.38
N ASN A 51 7.66 4.08 -5.99
CA ASN A 51 7.85 4.42 -4.58
C ASN A 51 7.53 5.89 -4.39
N LEU A 52 6.46 6.15 -3.64
CA LEU A 52 6.00 7.51 -3.33
C LEU A 52 6.22 7.86 -1.85
N SER A 53 6.97 7.05 -1.12
CA SER A 53 7.04 7.18 0.34
C SER A 53 7.61 8.52 0.77
N CYS A 54 7.17 8.95 1.94
CA CYS A 54 7.67 10.19 2.56
C CYS A 54 7.39 11.43 1.70
N ASN A 55 6.29 11.41 0.99
CA ASN A 55 5.70 12.61 0.44
C ASN A 55 4.55 12.96 1.37
N ASN A 56 4.85 13.74 2.41
CA ASN A 56 3.99 13.85 3.58
C ASN A 56 2.68 14.57 3.31
N TYR A 57 2.58 15.31 2.23
CA TYR A 57 1.39 16.08 1.89
C TYR A 57 0.77 15.65 0.57
N ILE A 58 1.03 14.41 0.16
CA ILE A 58 0.59 13.94 -1.15
C ILE A 58 -0.93 13.91 -1.29
N THR A 59 -1.66 13.97 -0.17
CA THR A 59 -3.12 13.93 -0.22
C THR A 59 -3.77 15.25 -0.56
N GLN A 60 -3.01 16.35 -0.64
CA GLN A 60 -3.61 17.65 -0.84
C GLN A 60 -4.38 17.78 -2.15
N LEU A 61 -3.95 17.09 -3.19
CA LEU A 61 -4.61 17.17 -4.49
C LEU A 61 -5.53 16.00 -4.79
N PHE A 62 -5.93 15.24 -3.75
CA PHE A 62 -6.86 14.13 -3.92
C PHE A 62 -8.32 14.54 -3.91
N THR A 63 -8.62 15.83 -3.75
CA THR A 63 -9.95 16.27 -3.35
C THR A 63 -10.95 16.43 -4.48
N ASN A 64 -10.53 16.31 -5.74
CA ASN A 64 -11.46 16.54 -6.84
C ASN A 64 -11.57 15.31 -7.73
N GLY A 65 -12.39 14.58 -7.89
CA GLY A 65 -12.58 13.35 -8.63
C GLY A 65 -11.61 13.02 -9.76
N TYR A 66 -10.57 13.79 -9.87
CA TYR A 66 -9.59 13.69 -10.94
C TYR A 66 -8.89 12.32 -10.97
N PHE A 67 -8.50 11.83 -9.79
CA PHE A 67 -7.76 10.57 -9.72
C PHE A 67 -8.62 9.36 -10.01
N GLU A 68 -9.91 9.43 -9.70
CA GLU A 68 -10.80 8.31 -10.01
C GLU A 68 -10.83 8.03 -11.50
N GLU A 69 -10.87 9.08 -12.32
CA GLU A 69 -10.86 8.88 -13.76
C GLU A 69 -9.55 8.29 -14.25
N LEU A 70 -8.45 8.73 -13.66
CA LEU A 70 -7.14 8.23 -14.09
C LEU A 70 -6.93 6.77 -13.73
N LEU A 71 -7.53 6.33 -12.63
CA LEU A 71 -7.32 4.96 -12.17
C LEU A 71 -7.95 3.91 -13.09
N GLU A 72 -8.81 4.35 -14.00
CA GLU A 72 -9.33 3.42 -15.00
C GLU A 72 -8.23 2.80 -15.85
N TYR A 73 -7.11 3.48 -15.96
CA TYR A 73 -6.03 3.02 -16.81
C TYR A 73 -4.98 2.24 -16.05
N UNK A 74 -5.20 1.86 -14.73
CA UNK A 74 -4.52 1.36 -14.20
C UNK A 74 -4.13 0.56 -14.46
N THR A 75 -3.35 0.18 -14.17
CA THR A 75 -2.65 -0.43 -15.18
C THR A 75 -1.65 -1.48 -14.71
N LEU A 76 -0.39 -1.32 -14.88
CA LEU A 76 0.57 -2.41 -14.74
C LEU A 76 1.37 -2.40 -13.41
N UNK A 77 1.26 -1.54 -12.45
CA UNK A 77 1.88 -1.47 -11.42
C UNK A 77 1.70 -2.59 -10.71
N THR A 78 2.60 -3.22 -10.56
CA THR A 78 2.56 -4.40 -9.73
C THR A 78 3.10 -4.17 -8.31
N HIS A 79 3.93 -3.16 -8.11
CA HIS A 79 4.56 -2.90 -6.81
C HIS A 79 4.36 -1.44 -6.44
N ILE A 80 3.71 -1.19 -5.31
CA ILE A 80 3.50 0.16 -4.81
C ILE A 80 4.08 0.27 -3.42
N THR A 81 4.91 1.29 -3.20
CA THR A 81 5.44 1.63 -1.91
C THR A 81 5.07 3.06 -1.60
N ALA A 82 4.35 3.29 -0.49
CA ALA A 82 3.86 4.63 -0.15
C ALA A 82 3.69 4.77 1.35
N TYR A 83 4.78 4.58 2.10
CA TYR A 83 4.70 4.77 3.54
C TYR A 83 4.95 6.23 3.90
N ASN A 84 4.47 6.63 5.06
CA ASN A 84 4.61 8.00 5.58
C ASN A 84 4.10 9.04 4.59
N CYS A 85 2.93 8.79 4.05
CA CYS A 85 2.24 9.69 3.13
C CYS A 85 0.97 10.26 3.74
N ASN A 86 0.74 9.99 5.03
CA ASN A 86 -0.42 10.50 5.74
C ASN A 86 -1.74 10.06 5.09
N LEU A 87 -1.75 8.85 4.54
CA LEU A 87 -2.96 8.31 3.91
C LEU A 87 -3.87 7.72 4.97
N ASN A 88 -5.16 7.93 4.81
CA ASN A 88 -6.15 7.25 5.63
C ASN A 88 -7.05 6.42 4.72
N LYS A 89 -8.09 5.83 5.29
CA LYS A 89 -8.97 4.94 4.51
C LYS A 89 -9.57 5.65 3.29
N LYS A 90 -9.84 6.94 3.41
CA LYS A 90 -10.40 7.69 2.30
C LYS A 90 -9.48 7.68 1.07
N TYR A 91 -8.19 7.83 1.31
CA TYR A 91 -7.22 7.91 0.21
C TYR A 91 -6.75 6.56 -0.25
N ILE A 92 -6.59 5.63 0.68
CA ILE A 92 -6.17 4.28 0.33
C ILE A 92 -7.21 3.59 -0.56
N LYS A 93 -8.46 3.98 -0.42
CA LYS A 93 -9.53 3.52 -1.29
C LYS A 93 -9.18 3.69 -2.77
N LEU A 94 -8.42 4.73 -3.09
CA LEU A 94 -8.08 5.01 -4.49
C LEU A 94 -6.95 4.14 -5.01
N LEU A 95 -6.13 3.62 -4.11
CA LEU A 95 -5.01 2.79 -4.54
C LEU A 95 -5.41 1.37 -4.93
N UNK A 96 -6.26 1.09 -4.45
CA UNK A 96 -6.62 -0.16 -4.57
C UNK A 96 -7.32 -0.53 -5.78
N THR A 97 -7.41 0.33 -6.48
CA THR A 97 -8.11 0.00 -7.72
C THR A 97 -7.16 -0.53 -8.78
N LEU A 98 -5.93 -0.78 -8.44
CA LEU A 98 -4.96 -1.28 -9.42
C LEU A 98 -5.10 -2.80 -9.52
N PRO A 99 -5.55 -3.31 -10.66
CA PRO A 99 -5.94 -4.72 -10.72
C PRO A 99 -4.78 -5.70 -10.72
N SER A 100 -3.58 -5.26 -11.07
CA SER A 100 -2.45 -6.17 -11.21
C SER A 100 -1.48 -6.12 -10.03
N VAL A 101 -1.81 -5.39 -8.96
CA VAL A 101 -0.84 -5.17 -7.90
C VAL A 101 -0.55 -6.48 -7.17
N LYS A 102 0.74 -6.76 -6.98
CA LYS A 102 1.22 -7.95 -6.30
C LYS A 102 1.86 -7.63 -4.97
N SER A 103 2.40 -6.42 -4.81
CA SER A 103 3.11 -6.05 -3.60
C SER A 103 2.73 -4.63 -3.21
N ILE A 104 2.28 -4.49 -1.97
CA ILE A 104 1.89 -3.18 -1.43
C ILE A 104 2.65 -2.97 -0.13
N CYS A 105 3.36 -1.84 -0.04
CA CYS A 105 4.03 -1.44 1.19
C CYS A 105 3.50 -0.08 1.62
N LEU A 106 2.80 -0.04 2.75
CA LEU A 106 2.21 1.19 3.26
C LEU A 106 2.77 1.57 4.63
N GLY A 107 3.75 0.83 5.12
CA GLY A 107 4.31 1.11 6.43
C GLY A 107 5.79 0.89 6.51
N THR A 108 6.38 1.33 7.61
CA THR A 108 7.80 1.20 7.84
C THR A 108 8.07 1.12 9.33
N SER A 109 9.13 0.41 9.69
CA SER A 109 9.57 0.37 11.08
C SER A 109 10.38 1.59 11.48
N GLU A 110 10.75 2.44 10.53
CA GLU A 110 11.42 3.69 10.85
C GLU A 110 10.43 4.65 11.48
N LEU A 111 10.75 5.15 12.66
CA LEU A 111 9.82 6.00 13.40
C LEU A 111 10.09 7.49 13.26
N SER A 112 11.10 7.88 12.50
CA SER A 112 11.50 9.28 12.44
C SER A 112 10.44 10.19 11.81
N ASN A 113 9.58 9.66 10.96
CA ASN A 113 8.50 10.44 10.33
C ASN A 113 7.14 9.87 10.66
N SER A 114 7.00 9.24 11.83
CA SER A 114 5.76 8.56 12.14
C SER A 114 4.54 9.47 12.28
N UNK A 115 4.75 10.48 12.32
CA UNK A 115 3.79 11.45 12.27
C UNK A 115 3.06 11.49 11.08
N PHE A 116 3.69 11.11 10.15
CA PHE A 116 3.02 11.06 8.85
C PHE A 116 2.66 9.63 8.45
N ALA A 117 2.72 8.69 9.37
CA ALA A 117 2.37 7.31 9.08
C ALA A 117 0.94 7.23 8.54
N ASN A 118 0.71 6.34 7.60
CA ASN A 118 -0.64 6.07 7.15
C ASN A 118 -1.46 5.49 8.30
N TYR A 119 -2.78 5.62 8.21
CA TYR A 119 -3.64 5.20 9.33
C TYR A 119 -4.95 4.65 8.78
N ILE A 120 -5.17 3.34 8.90
CA ILE A 120 -6.34 2.74 8.27
C ILE A 120 -7.31 2.06 9.22
N GLU A 121 -6.95 1.85 10.47
CA GLU A 121 -7.84 1.36 11.53
C GLU A 121 -8.22 -0.11 11.38
N GLU A 122 -8.70 -0.53 10.24
CA GLU A 122 -9.08 -1.92 10.04
C GLU A 122 -8.49 -2.45 8.74
N PHE A 123 -8.30 -3.74 8.69
CA PHE A 123 -7.78 -4.38 7.51
C PHE A 123 -8.44 -5.75 7.34
N PRO A 124 -8.95 -6.11 6.18
CA PRO A 124 -9.00 -5.28 4.96
C PRO A 124 -9.95 -4.09 5.07
N CYS A 125 -9.68 -3.09 4.26
CA CYS A 125 -10.55 -1.92 4.17
C CYS A 125 -10.81 -1.61 2.70
N ALA A 126 -11.71 -0.66 2.46
CA ALA A 126 -12.11 -0.32 1.09
C ALA A 126 -10.88 0.06 0.26
N GLY A 127 -10.80 -0.46 -0.92
CA GLY A 127 -9.66 -0.28 -1.81
C GLY A 127 -8.73 -1.45 -1.71
N LEU A 128 -8.18 -1.70 -0.53
CA LEU A 128 -7.31 -2.86 -0.34
C LEU A 128 -8.08 -4.16 -0.51
N ASP A 129 -9.39 -4.15 -0.24
CA ASP A 129 -10.20 -5.36 -0.42
C ASP A 129 -10.37 -5.73 -1.89
N LYS A 130 -10.00 -4.85 -2.80
CA LYS A 130 -10.04 -5.16 -4.23
C LYS A 130 -8.71 -5.72 -4.74
N CYS A 131 -7.65 -5.63 -3.95
CA CYS A 131 -6.32 -6.05 -4.37
C CYS A 131 -6.11 -7.53 -4.07
N THR A 132 -6.99 -8.37 -4.60
CA THR A 132 -7.02 -9.78 -4.20
C THR A 132 -5.88 -10.62 -4.77
N GLU A 133 -5.12 -10.08 -5.71
CA GLU A 133 -3.98 -10.79 -6.28
C GLU A 133 -2.68 -10.55 -5.54
N VAL A 134 -2.73 -9.78 -4.46
CA VAL A 134 -1.52 -9.38 -3.77
C VAL A 134 -0.83 -10.59 -3.14
N GLU A 135 0.49 -10.59 -3.23
CA GLU A 135 1.33 -11.65 -2.66
C GLU A 135 2.12 -11.17 -1.46
N GLN A 136 2.37 -9.87 -1.36
CA GLN A 136 3.15 -9.29 -0.27
C GLN A 136 2.48 -8.03 0.23
N LEU A 137 2.28 -7.98 1.55
CA LEU A 137 1.70 -6.81 2.20
C LEU A 137 2.61 -6.37 3.35
N ASN A 138 3.10 -5.15 3.26
CA ASN A 138 3.78 -4.53 4.39
C ASN A 138 2.89 -3.44 4.95
N LEU A 139 2.35 -3.69 6.13
CA LEU A 139 1.38 -2.81 6.78
C LEU A 139 1.87 -2.40 8.17
N ILE A 140 3.19 -2.22 8.31
CA ILE A 140 3.82 -1.90 9.59
C ILE A 140 3.36 -0.53 10.06
N ASN A 141 2.92 -0.47 11.32
CA ASN A 141 2.68 0.81 12.00
C ASN A 141 1.75 1.74 11.22
N ILE A 142 0.60 1.20 10.80
CA ILE A 142 -0.40 2.04 10.12
C ILE A 142 -1.75 2.03 10.84
N GLY A 143 -1.69 1.86 12.16
CA GLY A 143 -2.86 2.05 13.02
C GLY A 143 -3.92 1.00 12.92
N ILE A 144 -3.59 -0.23 12.49
CA ILE A 144 -4.58 -1.30 12.40
C ILE A 144 -4.84 -1.85 13.80
N PHE A 145 -6.10 -1.82 14.24
CA PHE A 145 -6.46 -2.46 15.49
C PHE A 145 -7.54 -3.51 15.28
N ASN A 146 -7.99 -3.71 14.07
CA ASN A 146 -9.04 -4.70 13.80
C ASN A 146 -8.74 -5.45 12.51
N UNK A 147 -8.37 -6.63 12.32
CA UNK A 147 -8.19 -7.36 11.36
C UNK A 147 -9.41 -7.99 11.19
N THR A 148 -10.07 -8.06 10.20
CA THR A 148 -11.42 -8.58 10.00
C THR A 148 -11.41 -9.95 9.34
N SER A 149 -12.56 -10.61 9.41
CA SER A 149 -12.69 -11.95 8.83
C SER A 149 -12.53 -11.95 7.30
N ASP A 150 -12.63 -10.80 6.66
CA ASP A 150 -12.45 -10.70 5.22
C ASP A 150 -11.02 -10.93 4.77
N ILE A 151 -10.09 -11.16 5.71
CA ILE A 151 -8.70 -11.43 5.35
C ILE A 151 -8.57 -12.60 4.37
N SER A 152 -9.52 -13.51 4.37
CA SER A 152 -9.45 -14.70 3.52
C SER A 152 -9.59 -14.41 2.02
N ILE A 153 -9.90 -13.18 1.65
CA ILE A 153 -9.95 -12.83 0.22
C ILE A 153 -8.57 -12.89 -0.45
N TYR A 154 -7.50 -12.83 0.34
CA TYR A 154 -6.15 -12.75 -0.22
C TYR A 154 -5.61 -14.16 -0.49
N LYS A 155 -6.13 -14.79 -1.52
CA LYS A 155 -5.80 -16.18 -1.82
C LYS A 155 -4.35 -16.38 -2.24
N GLN A 156 -3.71 -15.32 -2.75
CA GLN A 156 -2.33 -15.43 -3.22
C GLN A 156 -1.31 -14.92 -2.23
N LEU A 157 -1.76 -14.51 -1.04
CA LEU A 157 -0.85 -13.84 -0.09
C LEU A 157 0.20 -14.82 0.43
N ARG A 158 1.45 -14.42 0.32
CA ARG A 158 2.60 -15.19 0.79
C ARG A 158 3.28 -14.54 1.99
N GLU A 159 3.27 -13.21 2.07
CA GLU A 159 3.94 -12.51 3.16
C GLU A 159 3.08 -11.36 3.65
N ILE A 160 2.95 -11.24 4.96
CA ILE A 160 2.31 -10.07 5.54
C ILE A 160 3.08 -9.65 6.78
N ASP A 161 3.32 -8.35 6.90
CA ASP A 161 3.94 -7.78 8.08
C ASP A 161 2.95 -6.80 8.70
N LEU A 162 2.46 -7.15 9.88
CA LEU A 162 1.51 -6.34 10.64
C LEU A 162 2.13 -5.81 11.93
N SER A 163 3.44 -5.76 12.02
CA SER A 163 4.07 -5.35 13.27
C SER A 163 3.76 -3.89 13.61
N LEU A 164 3.89 -3.55 14.88
CA LEU A 164 3.68 -2.19 15.39
C LEU A 164 2.27 -1.67 15.11
N ASN A 165 1.27 -2.55 15.22
CA ASN A 165 -0.12 -2.14 15.12
C ASN A 165 -0.81 -2.43 16.46
N GLY A 166 -2.09 -2.47 16.49
CA GLY A 166 -2.85 -2.68 17.72
C GLY A 166 -3.78 -3.88 17.75
N UNK A 167 -3.57 -4.79 16.92
CA UNK A 167 -4.32 -5.80 16.82
C UNK A 167 -4.29 -6.50 18.04
N SER A 168 -5.40 -6.84 18.74
CA SER A 168 -5.53 -7.59 19.96
C SER A 168 -5.93 -9.03 19.73
N ALA A 169 -6.45 -9.34 18.59
CA ALA A 169 -6.86 -10.69 18.20
C ALA A 169 -6.79 -10.83 16.70
N LEU A 170 -6.64 -12.06 16.23
CA LEU A 170 -6.69 -12.37 14.80
C LEU A 170 -7.96 -13.15 14.52
N PRO A 171 -8.60 -12.92 13.38
CA PRO A 171 -9.78 -13.73 13.05
C PRO A 171 -9.38 -15.16 12.71
N ASP A 172 -10.30 -16.10 12.92
CA ASP A 172 -10.05 -17.49 12.56
C ASP A 172 -9.73 -17.63 11.08
N GLU A 173 -10.28 -16.75 10.26
CA GLU A 173 -10.09 -16.81 8.81
C GLU A 173 -8.65 -16.62 8.39
N PHE A 174 -7.79 -16.15 9.27
CA PHE A 174 -6.36 -16.10 8.97
C PHE A 174 -5.84 -17.49 8.57
N CYS A 175 -6.43 -18.54 9.12
CA CYS A 175 -6.01 -19.90 8.83
C CYS A 175 -6.38 -20.36 7.42
N LEU A 176 -7.18 -19.57 6.72
CA LEU A 176 -7.54 -19.89 5.34
C LEU A 176 -6.53 -19.35 4.32
N LEU A 177 -5.50 -18.65 4.79
CA LEU A 177 -4.46 -18.12 3.91
C LEU A 177 -3.47 -19.23 3.60
N LYS A 178 -3.79 -20.04 2.63
CA LYS A 178 -3.09 -21.30 2.39
C LYS A 178 -1.68 -21.11 1.84
N ASN A 179 -1.41 -19.99 1.20
CA ASN A 179 -0.09 -19.75 0.63
C ASN A 179 0.81 -18.93 1.53
N LEU A 180 0.35 -18.58 2.72
CA LEU A 180 1.10 -17.69 3.60
C LEU A 180 2.34 -18.39 4.11
N GLU A 181 3.50 -17.76 3.89
CA GLU A 181 4.79 -18.27 4.31
C GLU A 181 5.41 -17.43 5.42
N VAL A 182 5.14 -16.13 5.43
CA VAL A 182 5.72 -15.22 6.42
C VAL A 182 4.61 -14.36 6.99
N CYS A 183 4.50 -14.38 8.31
CA CYS A 183 3.50 -13.57 9.02
C CYS A 183 4.18 -12.94 10.22
N ILE A 184 4.37 -11.64 10.20
CA ILE A 184 5.05 -10.93 11.26
C ILE A 184 4.02 -10.13 12.04
N LEU A 185 3.92 -10.44 13.33
CA LEU A 185 2.91 -9.87 14.23
C LEU A 185 3.53 -9.21 15.46
N SER A 186 4.80 -8.92 15.42
CA SER A 186 5.50 -8.40 16.59
C SER A 186 4.99 -7.02 16.98
N LEU A 187 5.13 -6.70 18.26
CA LEU A 187 4.78 -5.38 18.79
C LEU A 187 3.31 -5.01 18.54
N ASN A 188 2.45 -6.01 18.75
CA ASN A 188 1.01 -5.82 18.80
C ASN A 188 0.56 -6.07 20.23
N ASN A 189 -0.74 -6.20 20.45
CA ASN A 189 -1.32 -6.43 21.77
C ASN A 189 -2.03 -7.77 21.86
N LEU A 190 -1.58 -8.74 21.07
CA LEU A 190 -2.24 -10.04 21.04
C LEU A 190 -2.17 -10.75 22.40
N LEU A 191 -3.29 -11.23 22.87
CA LEU A 191 -3.36 -11.99 24.11
C LEU A 191 -3.41 -13.49 23.84
N TYR A 192 -3.80 -13.91 22.65
CA TYR A 192 -3.90 -15.31 22.28
C TYR A 192 -3.95 -15.41 20.76
N LEU A 193 -3.76 -16.60 20.26
CA LEU A 193 -3.94 -16.90 18.84
C LEU A 193 -5.23 -17.72 18.68
N PRO A 194 -5.87 -17.65 17.52
CA PRO A 194 -7.04 -18.49 17.29
C PRO A 194 -6.69 -19.96 17.44
N GLU A 195 -7.61 -20.75 17.96
CA GLU A 195 -7.39 -22.18 18.09
C GLU A 195 -7.12 -22.83 16.74
N THR A 196 -7.67 -22.26 15.68
CA THR A 196 -7.47 -22.79 14.35
C THR A 196 -6.01 -22.74 13.90
N PHE A 197 -5.17 -21.94 14.56
CA PHE A 197 -3.73 -21.93 14.25
C PHE A 197 -3.08 -23.28 14.51
N ASN A 198 -3.64 -24.07 15.39
CA ASN A 198 -3.11 -25.41 15.63
C ASN A 198 -3.33 -26.36 14.47
N LYS A 199 -4.15 -25.98 13.51
CA LYS A 199 -4.46 -26.81 12.35
C LYS A 199 -3.66 -26.45 11.12
N LEU A 200 -2.81 -25.43 11.21
CA LEU A 200 -1.96 -25.05 10.10
C LEU A 200 -0.85 -26.07 9.93
N GLU A 201 -0.49 -26.35 8.68
CA GLU A 201 0.57 -27.30 8.38
C GLU A 201 1.70 -26.66 7.59
#